data_9fba04f1ef1e9a5df76196283877f5e6
#
_entry.id   9fba04f1ef1e9a5df76196283877f5e6
#
_cell.length_a   1.000
_cell.length_b   1.000
_cell.length_c   1.000
_cell.angle_alpha   90.00
_cell.angle_beta   90.00
_cell.angle_gamma   90.00
#
_symmetry.space_group_name_H-M   'P 1'
#
loop_
_entity.id
_entity.type
_entity.pdbx_description
1 polymer ?
#
loop_
_entity_poly.entity_id
_entity_poly.type
_entity_poly.pdbx_seq_one_letter_code
_entity_poly.pdbx_strand_id
1 'polypeptide(L)'
;MQTTSLTALVHEHLTIAREASSGRSAHTVYGGHEHTLRQTLIAIASGHHLDEHESPGEATLHVLHGSVRLTAGDSAWDATAGDHLVIPLDRHGLEALEDCVVLLTVAIQG
;
A
#
# COMPACT_ATOMS: atom_id res chain seq x y z
N MET A 1 -16.98 8.61 -17.19
CA MET A 1 -15.99 8.82 -16.12
C MET A 1 -16.35 7.95 -14.91
N GLN A 2 -15.36 7.32 -14.31
CA GLN A 2 -15.56 6.50 -13.14
C GLN A 2 -15.08 7.24 -11.89
N THR A 3 -15.81 7.11 -10.80
CA THR A 3 -15.47 7.72 -9.53
C THR A 3 -15.45 6.64 -8.45
N THR A 4 -14.37 6.61 -7.67
CA THR A 4 -14.22 5.66 -6.57
C THR A 4 -14.02 6.44 -5.27
N SER A 5 -14.79 6.10 -4.24
CA SER A 5 -14.61 6.70 -2.92
C SER A 5 -13.50 5.98 -2.16
N LEU A 6 -12.34 6.60 -2.08
CA LEU A 6 -11.22 6.05 -1.30
C LEU A 6 -11.58 6.03 0.19
N THR A 7 -12.33 7.02 0.67
CA THR A 7 -12.77 7.07 2.07
C THR A 7 -13.60 5.84 2.44
N ALA A 8 -14.54 5.46 1.57
CA ALA A 8 -15.37 4.27 1.79
C ALA A 8 -14.53 2.99 1.78
N LEU A 9 -13.58 2.89 0.84
CA LEU A 9 -12.70 1.73 0.76
C LEU A 9 -11.76 1.61 1.96
N VAL A 10 -11.30 2.74 2.51
CA VAL A 10 -10.48 2.74 3.73
C VAL A 10 -11.25 2.06 4.87
N HIS A 11 -12.47 2.49 5.14
CA HIS A 11 -13.28 1.92 6.21
C HIS A 11 -13.57 0.44 6.01
N GLU A 12 -13.97 0.06 4.81
CA GLU A 12 -14.29 -1.31 4.46
C GLU A 12 -13.09 -2.24 4.65
N HIS A 13 -11.94 -1.87 4.08
CA HIS A 13 -10.77 -2.74 4.09
C HIS A 13 -10.03 -2.76 5.42
N LEU A 14 -10.12 -1.70 6.24
CA LEU A 14 -9.62 -1.77 7.61
C LEU A 14 -10.36 -2.83 8.42
N THR A 15 -11.69 -2.89 8.29
CA THR A 15 -12.50 -3.91 8.96
C THR A 15 -12.09 -5.31 8.52
N ILE A 16 -11.95 -5.51 7.20
CA ILE A 16 -11.55 -6.81 6.65
C ILE A 16 -10.15 -7.21 7.16
N ALA A 17 -9.19 -6.28 7.12
CA ALA A 17 -7.83 -6.56 7.55
C ALA A 17 -7.75 -6.94 9.03
N ARG A 18 -8.51 -6.24 9.88
CA ARG A 18 -8.54 -6.52 11.32
C ARG A 18 -9.08 -7.91 11.62
N GLU A 19 -10.00 -8.41 10.83
CA GLU A 19 -10.64 -9.71 11.01
C GLU A 19 -9.89 -10.85 10.29
N ALA A 20 -9.05 -10.52 9.32
CA ALA A 20 -8.31 -11.52 8.56
C ALA A 20 -7.13 -12.06 9.36
N SER A 21 -6.88 -13.37 9.29
CA SER A 21 -5.73 -13.99 9.94
C SER A 21 -4.41 -13.44 9.40
N SER A 22 -4.38 -13.03 8.13
CA SER A 22 -3.22 -12.39 7.52
C SER A 22 -3.00 -10.95 7.98
N GLY A 23 -4.01 -10.31 8.58
CA GLY A 23 -3.98 -8.91 8.95
C GLY A 23 -3.99 -7.97 7.76
N ARG A 24 -4.36 -8.43 6.56
CA ARG A 24 -4.27 -7.65 5.33
C ARG A 24 -5.53 -7.78 4.48
N SER A 25 -5.80 -6.71 3.73
CA SER A 25 -6.84 -6.70 2.71
C SER A 25 -6.41 -5.77 1.57
N ALA A 26 -6.63 -6.16 0.35
CA ALA A 26 -6.25 -5.39 -0.82
C ALA A 26 -7.41 -5.25 -1.80
N HIS A 27 -7.45 -4.11 -2.49
CA HIS A 27 -8.48 -3.83 -3.48
C HIS A 27 -7.85 -3.07 -4.66
N THR A 28 -8.07 -3.57 -5.87
CA THR A 28 -7.59 -2.88 -7.06
C THR A 28 -8.50 -1.68 -7.33
N VAL A 29 -7.94 -0.49 -7.26
CA VAL A 29 -8.65 0.75 -7.55
C VAL A 29 -8.68 1.00 -9.05
N TYR A 30 -7.56 0.78 -9.72
CA TYR A 30 -7.43 0.95 -11.16
C TYR A 30 -6.37 0.03 -11.71
N GLY A 31 -6.57 -0.44 -12.95
CA GLY A 31 -5.58 -1.20 -13.68
C GLY A 31 -5.86 -2.69 -13.75
N GLY A 32 -4.94 -3.41 -14.34
CA GLY A 32 -5.00 -4.84 -14.59
C GLY A 32 -3.89 -5.19 -15.56
N HIS A 33 -3.87 -6.41 -16.09
CA HIS A 33 -2.79 -6.89 -16.96
C HIS A 33 -2.56 -6.04 -18.20
N GLU A 34 -3.60 -5.38 -18.70
CA GLU A 34 -3.54 -4.56 -19.91
C GLU A 34 -3.15 -3.11 -19.65
N HIS A 35 -2.97 -2.73 -18.40
CA HIS A 35 -2.71 -1.34 -18.03
C HIS A 35 -1.27 -1.16 -17.55
N THR A 36 -0.65 -0.08 -18.00
CA THR A 36 0.67 0.35 -17.50
C THR A 36 0.52 0.89 -16.07
N LEU A 37 -0.51 1.70 -15.84
CA LEU A 37 -0.79 2.28 -14.53
C LEU A 37 -1.65 1.31 -13.71
N ARG A 38 -1.20 1.03 -12.49
CA ARG A 38 -1.94 0.17 -11.56
C ARG A 38 -1.98 0.81 -10.20
N GLN A 39 -3.16 0.83 -9.59
CA GLN A 39 -3.35 1.36 -8.25
C GLN A 39 -4.08 0.36 -7.38
N THR A 40 -3.49 0.06 -6.23
CA THR A 40 -4.03 -0.90 -5.27
C THR A 40 -4.13 -0.24 -3.90
N LEU A 41 -5.30 -0.32 -3.30
CA LEU A 41 -5.49 0.09 -1.92
C LEU A 41 -5.19 -1.12 -1.05
N ILE A 42 -4.32 -0.96 -0.05
CA ILE A 42 -3.91 -2.04 0.84
C ILE A 42 -4.13 -1.61 2.28
N ALA A 43 -4.90 -2.39 3.03
CA ALA A 43 -5.09 -2.20 4.46
C ALA A 43 -4.25 -3.25 5.20
N ILE A 44 -3.55 -2.82 6.25
CA ILE A 44 -2.71 -3.68 7.07
C ILE A 44 -2.99 -3.37 8.53
N ALA A 45 -3.38 -4.38 9.29
CA ALA A 45 -3.61 -4.23 10.73
C ALA A 45 -2.29 -4.07 11.49
N SER A 46 -2.31 -3.32 12.57
CA SER A 46 -1.15 -3.04 13.42
C SER A 46 -0.36 -4.32 13.74
N GLY A 47 0.95 -4.24 13.61
CA GLY A 47 1.86 -5.36 13.89
C GLY A 47 2.03 -6.34 12.73
N HIS A 48 1.24 -6.22 11.68
CA HIS A 48 1.39 -7.02 10.47
C HIS A 48 2.25 -6.28 9.44
N HIS A 49 2.70 -6.98 8.41
CA HIS A 49 3.60 -6.41 7.41
C HIS A 49 3.44 -7.08 6.05
N LEU A 50 3.95 -6.41 5.03
CA LEU A 50 4.19 -7.00 3.71
C LEU A 50 5.65 -7.38 3.64
N ASP A 51 5.93 -8.62 3.25
CA ASP A 51 7.31 -9.12 3.15
C ASP A 51 8.08 -8.36 2.07
N GLU A 52 9.40 -8.36 2.21
CA GLU A 52 10.26 -7.76 1.20
C GLU A 52 10.07 -8.43 -0.15
N HIS A 53 10.01 -7.62 -1.19
CA HIS A 53 9.86 -8.07 -2.57
C HIS A 53 10.55 -7.11 -3.52
N GLU A 54 10.81 -7.60 -4.73
CA GLU A 54 11.40 -6.78 -5.78
C GLU A 54 10.41 -5.73 -6.25
N SER A 55 10.91 -4.56 -6.64
CA SER A 55 10.07 -3.51 -7.21
C SER A 55 9.65 -3.88 -8.62
N PRO A 56 8.33 -3.88 -8.94
CA PRO A 56 7.86 -4.23 -10.28
C PRO A 56 8.06 -3.11 -11.29
N GLY A 57 8.49 -1.93 -10.87
CA GLY A 57 8.68 -0.75 -11.70
C GLY A 57 8.68 0.51 -10.85
N GLU A 58 8.46 1.66 -11.47
CA GLU A 58 8.30 2.90 -10.72
C GLU A 58 7.05 2.78 -9.84
N ALA A 59 7.18 3.18 -8.59
CA ALA A 59 6.07 3.09 -7.66
C ALA A 59 6.09 4.22 -6.63
N THR A 60 4.90 4.63 -6.23
CA THR A 60 4.70 5.58 -5.14
C THR A 60 3.70 5.02 -4.15
N LEU A 61 3.78 5.50 -2.93
CA LEU A 61 2.89 5.11 -1.85
C LEU A 61 2.28 6.37 -1.23
N HIS A 62 0.97 6.39 -1.12
CA HIS A 62 0.25 7.46 -0.43
C HIS A 62 -0.39 6.86 0.81
N VAL A 63 -0.04 7.35 1.99
CA VAL A 63 -0.65 6.87 3.24
C VAL A 63 -1.99 7.56 3.41
N LEU A 64 -3.07 6.78 3.41
CA LEU A 64 -4.44 7.29 3.54
C LEU A 64 -4.92 7.29 4.99
N HIS A 65 -4.39 6.38 5.81
CA HIS A 65 -4.79 6.20 7.21
C HIS A 65 -3.66 5.55 7.99
N GLY A 66 -3.46 5.98 9.24
CA GLY A 66 -2.50 5.36 10.15
C GLY A 66 -1.05 5.70 9.84
N SER A 67 -0.14 4.80 10.23
CA SER A 67 1.30 4.98 10.10
C SER A 67 1.98 3.71 9.64
N VAL A 68 2.98 3.88 8.78
CA VAL A 68 3.73 2.77 8.17
C VAL A 68 5.22 3.01 8.28
N ARG A 69 5.99 1.93 8.13
CA ARG A 69 7.44 1.97 7.96
C ARG A 69 7.80 1.21 6.68
N LEU A 70 8.41 1.92 5.74
CA LEU A 70 8.96 1.33 4.53
C LEU A 70 10.40 0.96 4.80
N THR A 71 10.78 -0.28 4.52
CA THR A 71 12.16 -0.77 4.73
C THR A 71 12.77 -1.19 3.40
N ALA A 72 14.05 -0.86 3.22
CA ALA A 72 14.84 -1.30 2.07
C ALA A 72 16.29 -1.45 2.52
N GLY A 73 16.76 -2.70 2.57
CA GLY A 73 18.08 -3.00 3.13
C GLY A 73 18.19 -2.52 4.57
N ASP A 74 19.20 -1.70 4.86
CA ASP A 74 19.42 -1.14 6.20
C ASP A 74 18.71 0.19 6.43
N SER A 75 17.96 0.66 5.42
CA SER A 75 17.25 1.94 5.51
C SER A 75 15.77 1.74 5.84
N ALA A 76 15.22 2.70 6.56
CA ALA A 76 13.80 2.70 6.90
C ALA A 76 13.26 4.14 6.90
N TRP A 77 12.01 4.29 6.48
CA TRP A 77 11.31 5.58 6.44
C TRP A 77 9.92 5.41 7.03
N ASP A 78 9.60 6.25 7.99
CA ASP A 78 8.28 6.25 8.61
C ASP A 78 7.40 7.32 7.94
N ALA A 79 6.13 7.00 7.75
CA ALA A 79 5.16 7.91 7.15
C ALA A 79 3.80 7.75 7.81
N THR A 80 3.02 8.82 7.81
CA THR A 80 1.70 8.84 8.41
C THR A 80 0.67 9.40 7.41
N ALA A 81 -0.61 9.32 7.78
CA ALA A 81 -1.71 9.75 6.90
C ALA A 81 -1.45 11.12 6.26
N GLY A 82 -1.60 11.19 4.96
CA GLY A 82 -1.31 12.37 4.16
C GLY A 82 0.08 12.40 3.55
N ASP A 83 0.98 11.52 3.96
CA ASP A 83 2.34 11.48 3.43
C ASP A 83 2.40 10.71 2.11
N HIS A 84 3.33 11.12 1.28
CA HIS A 84 3.62 10.49 -0.02
C HIS A 84 5.08 10.03 -0.02
N LEU A 85 5.30 8.78 -0.42
CA LEU A 85 6.64 8.18 -0.50
C LEU A 85 6.92 7.76 -1.94
N VAL A 86 8.14 8.03 -2.41
CA VAL A 86 8.63 7.41 -3.65
C VAL A 86 9.31 6.12 -3.24
N ILE A 87 8.80 4.99 -3.73
CA ILE A 87 9.34 3.68 -3.37
C ILE A 87 10.66 3.46 -4.08
N PRO A 88 11.74 3.07 -3.34
CA PRO A 88 13.02 2.79 -3.99
C PRO A 88 12.89 1.59 -4.92
N LEU A 89 13.70 1.56 -5.98
CA LEU A 89 13.73 0.47 -6.95
C LEU A 89 14.33 -0.81 -6.35
N ASP A 90 14.95 -0.70 -5.20
CA ASP A 90 15.52 -1.83 -4.47
C ASP A 90 14.41 -2.71 -3.87
N ARG A 91 14.80 -3.91 -3.46
CA ARG A 91 13.93 -4.80 -2.71
C ARG A 91 13.46 -4.11 -1.42
N HIS A 92 12.17 -4.13 -1.13
CA HIS A 92 11.60 -3.39 0.00
C HIS A 92 10.42 -4.12 0.63
N GLY A 93 10.13 -3.76 1.88
CA GLY A 93 8.98 -4.24 2.63
C GLY A 93 8.23 -3.10 3.29
N LEU A 94 7.07 -3.39 3.86
CA LEU A 94 6.22 -2.40 4.50
C LEU A 94 5.68 -2.97 5.81
N GLU A 95 5.79 -2.19 6.88
CA GLU A 95 5.33 -2.55 8.22
C GLU A 95 4.22 -1.62 8.67
N ALA A 96 3.16 -2.17 9.26
CA ALA A 96 2.09 -1.36 9.87
C ALA A 96 2.47 -1.02 11.30
N LEU A 97 2.82 0.25 11.56
CA LEU A 97 3.08 0.73 12.90
C LEU A 97 1.78 0.92 13.68
N GLU A 98 0.71 1.22 12.96
CA GLU A 98 -0.68 1.27 13.43
C GLU A 98 -1.53 0.61 12.36
N ASP A 99 -2.81 0.37 12.64
CA ASP A 99 -3.75 0.00 11.57
C ASP A 99 -3.63 1.05 10.48
N CYS A 100 -3.33 0.64 9.27
CA CYS A 100 -3.04 1.58 8.19
C CYS A 100 -3.70 1.20 6.87
N VAL A 101 -3.87 2.20 6.02
CA VAL A 101 -4.29 1.99 4.63
C VAL A 101 -3.40 2.84 3.74
N VAL A 102 -2.88 2.24 2.70
CA VAL A 102 -2.03 2.90 1.73
C VAL A 102 -2.59 2.72 0.32
N LEU A 103 -2.31 3.68 -0.54
CA LEU A 103 -2.58 3.57 -1.97
C LEU A 103 -1.25 3.40 -2.68
N LEU A 104 -1.05 2.23 -3.24
CA LEU A 104 0.15 1.90 -4.02
C LEU A 104 -0.14 2.20 -5.48
N THR A 105 0.69 3.03 -6.09
CA THR A 105 0.62 3.34 -7.52
C THR A 105 1.88 2.82 -8.19
N VAL A 106 1.72 2.01 -9.22
CA VAL A 106 2.83 1.38 -9.95
C VAL A 106 2.67 1.63 -11.43
N ALA A 107 3.77 2.02 -12.09
CA ALA A 107 3.85 2.10 -13.53
C ALA A 107 4.69 0.93 -14.02
N ILE A 108 4.05 -0.02 -14.67
CA ILE A 108 4.73 -1.22 -15.18
C ILE A 108 5.03 -1.02 -16.65
N GLN A 109 6.31 -1.08 -17.01
CA GLN A 109 6.76 -1.03 -18.39
C GLN A 109 6.79 -2.47 -18.91
N GLY A 110 5.95 -2.73 -19.90
CA GLY A 110 5.82 -4.06 -20.40
C GLY A 110 6.34 -4.24 -21.78
#